data_1f94dc1d3f9cd6e0b1b5d39bd9fd2d21
#
_entry.id   1f94dc1d3f9cd6e0b1b5d39bd9fd2d21
#
_cell.length_a   1.000
_cell.length_b   1.000
_cell.length_c   1.000
_cell.angle_alpha   90.00
_cell.angle_beta   90.00
_cell.angle_gamma   90.00
#
_symmetry.space_group_name_H-M   'P 1'
#
loop_
_entity.id
_entity.type
_entity.pdbx_description
1 polymer ?
#
loop_
_entity_poly.entity_id
_entity_poly.type
_entity_poly.pdbx_seq_one_letter_code
_entity_poly.pdbx_strand_id
1 'polypeptide(L)'
;CKDKNSFYFFRKSFTFAVAFVTQEGFTSFLTVLSDLAKRGIHGRVLTSTYLYFNEPEAFRSLMKVPNIETRIFNERDPKTNKKLPFHAKGYLFEHEGYRSAIIGSSNLTSGALISNYEWNLNVNSLDNAEITEQINLQIEAEWRKATPLTEQWLSQYQKHYDQNNLVESEIAENKHSNKIQPNKMQKEALGEIQSLRQSGENTALIISATGTGKTYLGAFDVRTFKPKRFLYVVHREQILQKSKQSFYNVIGGNYSDYGIYSGNHQEGLNSKYVFATVQTLAKDENLKKFAKDAFDYILFDEAHHLGAAQELKIFKYFRPKFCLGMTATPERTDDFNIYKLFNYNIAYEIRLQNALDQDMLCPFHYYGVEDYIYQNELINGASSLNRLVSDERVNYILQQTDYYGYSGRILHGLIFCSRKKEAEILAEKLTKKDCPSLAISGTDSISKREKAVKRLEKGQVKYLITVDVFNEGVDIPCINQIVLLRNTQSSIVFVQQLGRGLRKYKGKDYLTVIDFVGDYDNNYLIPVALTGDKSHNRDRVRDKLDLEPIYGVSLINFTNVAKEQIYKSINHSNLTLKRKLREEYTNEKRKFGRIPLMYDLQKESIDCEIIAEKYKNYS
;
A
#
# COMPACT_ATOMS: atom_id res chain seq x y z
N CYS A 1 -4.01 22.66 -7.71
CA CYS A 1 -3.10 22.40 -6.58
C CYS A 1 -2.01 21.37 -6.88
N LYS A 2 -1.55 21.26 -8.14
CA LYS A 2 -0.42 20.34 -8.48
C LYS A 2 0.95 20.88 -8.08
N ASP A 3 1.04 22.14 -7.63
CA ASP A 3 2.32 22.76 -7.31
C ASP A 3 2.54 22.83 -5.79
N LYS A 4 2.84 21.65 -5.20
CA LYS A 4 3.29 21.59 -3.80
C LYS A 4 4.63 22.30 -3.59
N ASN A 5 5.40 22.53 -4.66
CA ASN A 5 6.68 23.26 -4.59
C ASN A 5 6.49 24.72 -4.17
N SER A 6 5.31 25.31 -4.41
CA SER A 6 5.02 26.65 -3.89
C SER A 6 5.04 26.72 -2.36
N PHE A 7 4.75 25.60 -1.65
CA PHE A 7 4.80 25.54 -0.18
C PHE A 7 6.22 25.64 0.41
N TYR A 8 7.25 25.27 -0.32
CA TYR A 8 8.65 25.34 0.19
C TYR A 8 9.24 26.76 0.22
N PHE A 9 8.59 27.72 -0.43
CA PHE A 9 9.07 29.11 -0.51
C PHE A 9 8.49 30.05 0.55
N PHE A 10 7.63 29.56 1.47
CA PHE A 10 7.01 30.40 2.50
C PHE A 10 8.04 30.85 3.54
N ARG A 11 8.09 32.15 3.78
CA ARG A 11 9.01 32.72 4.79
C ARG A 11 8.32 33.23 6.04
N LYS A 12 6.97 33.44 6.07
CA LYS A 12 6.25 34.04 7.20
C LYS A 12 5.12 33.17 7.73
N SER A 13 4.04 32.98 6.99
CA SER A 13 2.85 32.27 7.46
C SER A 13 1.95 31.79 6.32
N PHE A 14 0.98 30.92 6.66
CA PHE A 14 -0.09 30.53 5.75
C PHE A 14 -1.44 30.41 6.47
N THR A 15 -2.54 30.58 5.73
CA THR A 15 -3.91 30.38 6.23
C THR A 15 -4.73 29.60 5.23
N PHE A 16 -5.35 28.50 5.67
CA PHE A 16 -6.32 27.73 4.91
C PHE A 16 -7.71 28.03 5.45
N ALA A 17 -8.61 28.58 4.62
CA ALA A 17 -10.01 28.79 4.92
C ALA A 17 -10.82 27.85 4.04
N VAL A 18 -11.18 26.65 4.54
CA VAL A 18 -11.79 25.58 3.75
C VAL A 18 -12.99 24.97 4.47
N ALA A 19 -14.09 24.78 3.76
CA ALA A 19 -15.32 24.24 4.34
C ALA A 19 -15.16 22.80 4.82
N PHE A 20 -14.46 21.98 4.02
CA PHE A 20 -14.32 20.56 4.26
C PHE A 20 -12.85 20.15 4.33
N VAL A 21 -12.55 19.35 5.37
CA VAL A 21 -11.25 18.75 5.61
C VAL A 21 -11.48 17.27 5.88
N THR A 22 -10.95 16.41 5.00
CA THR A 22 -10.91 14.96 5.27
C THR A 22 -9.54 14.57 5.79
N GLN A 23 -9.47 13.49 6.53
CA GLN A 23 -8.19 12.96 7.01
C GLN A 23 -7.24 12.68 5.84
N GLU A 24 -7.71 12.03 4.78
CA GLU A 24 -6.93 11.77 3.57
C GLU A 24 -6.40 13.03 2.88
N GLY A 25 -7.26 14.06 2.72
CA GLY A 25 -6.86 15.33 2.12
C GLY A 25 -5.79 16.04 2.94
N PHE A 26 -5.94 16.08 4.25
CA PHE A 26 -5.00 16.74 5.15
C PHE A 26 -3.68 15.97 5.28
N THR A 27 -3.71 14.64 5.37
CA THR A 27 -2.50 13.81 5.48
C THR A 27 -1.54 13.99 4.31
N SER A 28 -2.04 14.39 3.14
CA SER A 28 -1.21 14.70 1.98
C SER A 28 -0.22 15.86 2.20
N PHE A 29 -0.48 16.70 3.19
CA PHE A 29 0.36 17.86 3.52
C PHE A 29 1.25 17.65 4.75
N LEU A 30 1.08 16.56 5.50
CA LEU A 30 1.77 16.35 6.80
C LEU A 30 3.30 16.50 6.69
N THR A 31 3.92 15.96 5.63
CA THR A 31 5.37 16.05 5.45
C THR A 31 5.81 17.50 5.26
N VAL A 32 5.12 18.24 4.39
CA VAL A 32 5.40 19.67 4.14
C VAL A 32 5.17 20.49 5.40
N LEU A 33 4.07 20.23 6.12
CA LEU A 33 3.74 20.94 7.37
C LEU A 33 4.76 20.65 8.47
N SER A 34 5.28 19.41 8.54
CA SER A 34 6.37 19.07 9.46
C SER A 34 7.65 19.87 9.15
N ASP A 35 8.03 19.98 7.89
CA ASP A 35 9.20 20.75 7.47
C ASP A 35 9.02 22.26 7.73
N LEU A 36 7.81 22.80 7.48
CA LEU A 36 7.48 24.18 7.81
C LEU A 36 7.55 24.45 9.31
N ALA A 37 7.03 23.52 10.14
CA ALA A 37 7.10 23.62 11.59
C ALA A 37 8.54 23.61 12.11
N LYS A 38 9.42 22.76 11.56
CA LYS A 38 10.89 22.75 11.87
C LYS A 38 11.55 24.08 11.54
N ARG A 39 11.06 24.80 10.54
CA ARG A 39 11.52 26.13 10.14
C ARG A 39 10.88 27.27 10.92
N GLY A 40 10.02 26.97 11.92
CA GLY A 40 9.34 27.96 12.75
C GLY A 40 8.20 28.72 12.03
N ILE A 41 7.71 28.23 10.91
CA ILE A 41 6.64 28.87 10.15
C ILE A 41 5.28 28.51 10.78
N HIS A 42 4.46 29.52 11.03
CA HIS A 42 3.13 29.35 11.62
C HIS A 42 2.03 29.22 10.58
N GLY A 43 1.07 28.34 10.86
CA GLY A 43 -0.09 28.11 10.00
C GLY A 43 -1.41 28.30 10.74
N ARG A 44 -2.46 28.63 10.01
CA ARG A 44 -3.85 28.72 10.50
C ARG A 44 -4.77 27.91 9.61
N VAL A 45 -5.71 27.18 10.21
CA VAL A 45 -6.77 26.47 9.51
C VAL A 45 -8.12 26.90 10.05
N LEU A 46 -8.95 27.47 9.17
CA LEU A 46 -10.34 27.83 9.43
C LEU A 46 -11.24 26.85 8.67
N THR A 47 -12.08 26.12 9.38
CA THR A 47 -13.00 25.15 8.77
C THR A 47 -14.35 25.14 9.49
N SER A 48 -15.27 24.25 9.14
CA SER A 48 -16.62 24.21 9.68
C SER A 48 -17.07 22.80 10.07
N THR A 49 -18.27 22.71 10.66
CA THR A 49 -18.97 21.44 10.92
C THR A 49 -20.18 21.24 10.00
N TYR A 50 -20.17 21.89 8.83
CA TYR A 50 -21.32 21.88 7.96
C TYR A 50 -21.65 20.46 7.49
N LEU A 51 -22.87 20.01 7.71
CA LEU A 51 -23.42 18.70 7.38
C LEU A 51 -22.62 17.50 7.91
N TYR A 52 -21.77 17.69 8.92
CA TYR A 52 -20.91 16.63 9.49
C TYR A 52 -19.98 15.94 8.48
N PHE A 53 -19.62 16.62 7.39
CA PHE A 53 -18.66 16.06 6.40
C PHE A 53 -17.24 15.94 6.93
N ASN A 54 -16.87 16.77 7.92
CA ASN A 54 -15.53 16.72 8.49
C ASN A 54 -15.46 15.64 9.55
N GLU A 55 -14.58 14.67 9.32
CA GLU A 55 -14.36 13.54 10.23
C GLU A 55 -13.65 13.98 11.52
N PRO A 56 -14.02 13.45 12.70
CA PRO A 56 -13.31 13.74 13.95
C PRO A 56 -11.82 13.45 13.88
N GLU A 57 -11.40 12.42 13.12
CA GLU A 57 -10.02 12.03 12.86
C GLU A 57 -9.23 13.11 12.12
N ALA A 58 -9.86 13.82 11.18
CA ALA A 58 -9.24 14.96 10.50
C ALA A 58 -8.92 16.10 11.48
N PHE A 59 -9.84 16.42 12.38
CA PHE A 59 -9.59 17.40 13.44
C PHE A 59 -8.50 16.97 14.41
N ARG A 60 -8.46 15.68 14.77
CA ARG A 60 -7.41 15.11 15.62
C ARG A 60 -6.03 15.19 14.95
N SER A 61 -5.97 14.98 13.66
CA SER A 61 -4.73 15.14 12.87
C SER A 61 -4.27 16.60 12.79
N LEU A 62 -5.21 17.55 12.62
CA LEU A 62 -4.89 18.98 12.64
C LEU A 62 -4.29 19.41 13.98
N MET A 63 -4.80 18.90 15.11
CA MET A 63 -4.29 19.23 16.44
C MET A 63 -2.87 18.70 16.71
N LYS A 64 -2.43 17.66 16.01
CA LYS A 64 -1.10 17.06 16.17
C LYS A 64 0.00 17.82 15.44
N VAL A 65 -0.36 18.67 14.48
CA VAL A 65 0.64 19.42 13.71
C VAL A 65 1.14 20.62 14.52
N PRO A 66 2.43 20.66 14.85
CA PRO A 66 2.99 21.79 15.60
C PRO A 66 2.90 23.08 14.76
N ASN A 67 2.81 24.22 15.45
CA ASN A 67 2.72 25.57 14.84
C ASN A 67 1.48 25.82 13.96
N ILE A 68 0.43 25.00 14.06
CA ILE A 68 -0.86 25.26 13.40
C ILE A 68 -1.93 25.56 14.43
N GLU A 69 -2.59 26.73 14.31
CA GLU A 69 -3.80 27.03 15.04
C GLU A 69 -5.02 26.70 14.18
N THR A 70 -5.95 25.91 14.71
CA THR A 70 -7.19 25.55 14.01
C THR A 70 -8.39 26.15 14.73
N ARG A 71 -9.30 26.76 13.96
CA ARG A 71 -10.58 27.27 14.45
C ARG A 71 -11.75 26.74 13.62
N ILE A 72 -12.88 26.59 14.31
CA ILE A 72 -14.13 26.08 13.73
C ILE A 72 -15.13 27.22 13.61
N PHE A 73 -15.55 27.53 12.40
CA PHE A 73 -16.59 28.52 12.14
C PHE A 73 -17.97 27.92 12.48
N ASN A 74 -18.64 28.52 13.45
CA ASN A 74 -19.89 28.01 14.02
C ASN A 74 -20.92 29.13 14.27
N GLU A 75 -20.83 30.22 13.49
CA GLU A 75 -21.73 31.37 13.65
C GLU A 75 -23.19 30.99 13.33
N ARG A 76 -24.10 31.60 14.06
CA ARG A 76 -25.55 31.45 13.85
C ARG A 76 -26.16 32.79 13.46
N ASP A 77 -27.15 32.73 12.56
CA ASP A 77 -27.96 33.89 12.23
C ASP A 77 -28.69 34.38 13.49
N PRO A 78 -28.50 35.65 13.88
CA PRO A 78 -29.11 36.19 15.11
C PRO A 78 -30.65 36.18 15.12
N LYS A 79 -31.27 36.19 13.90
CA LYS A 79 -32.73 36.26 13.77
C LYS A 79 -33.38 34.89 13.72
N THR A 80 -32.71 33.91 13.08
CA THR A 80 -33.28 32.57 12.83
C THR A 80 -32.67 31.48 13.70
N ASN A 81 -31.61 31.78 14.41
CA ASN A 81 -30.77 30.84 15.17
C ASN A 81 -30.25 29.64 14.35
N LYS A 82 -30.33 29.70 13.04
CA LYS A 82 -29.78 28.68 12.13
C LYS A 82 -28.28 28.88 11.97
N LYS A 83 -27.53 27.80 11.88
CA LYS A 83 -26.09 27.87 11.55
C LYS A 83 -25.90 28.54 10.18
N LEU A 84 -25.01 29.51 10.12
CA LEU A 84 -24.59 30.10 8.87
C LEU A 84 -23.72 29.11 8.11
N PRO A 85 -23.98 28.87 6.80
CA PRO A 85 -23.16 27.97 6.01
C PRO A 85 -21.78 28.61 5.77
N PHE A 86 -20.73 27.88 6.14
CA PHE A 86 -19.36 28.23 5.76
C PHE A 86 -18.93 27.35 4.61
N HIS A 87 -18.71 27.94 3.44
CA HIS A 87 -18.37 27.21 2.22
C HIS A 87 -17.15 27.80 1.49
N ALA A 88 -16.26 28.45 2.27
CA ALA A 88 -15.02 29.02 1.76
C ALA A 88 -14.05 27.93 1.25
N LYS A 89 -13.26 28.28 0.23
CA LYS A 89 -12.15 27.51 -0.31
C LYS A 89 -11.06 28.47 -0.73
N GLY A 90 -10.30 28.93 0.24
CA GLY A 90 -9.24 29.91 0.07
C GLY A 90 -7.97 29.48 0.80
N TYR A 91 -6.85 29.64 0.14
CA TYR A 91 -5.51 29.37 0.65
C TYR A 91 -4.70 30.63 0.50
N LEU A 92 -4.28 31.23 1.62
CA LEU A 92 -3.49 32.46 1.65
C LEU A 92 -2.08 32.15 2.17
N PHE A 93 -1.08 32.66 1.50
CA PHE A 93 0.32 32.47 1.82
C PHE A 93 1.02 33.83 1.92
N GLU A 94 1.75 34.05 3.02
CA GLU A 94 2.51 35.26 3.23
C GLU A 94 4.00 35.02 2.96
N HIS A 95 4.56 35.81 2.11
CA HIS A 95 5.96 35.83 1.75
C HIS A 95 6.62 37.14 2.19
N GLU A 96 7.89 37.28 1.94
CA GLU A 96 8.60 38.54 2.13
C GLU A 96 8.31 39.49 0.96
N GLY A 97 7.50 40.55 1.18
CA GLY A 97 7.17 41.57 0.19
C GLY A 97 6.00 41.23 -0.75
N TYR A 98 5.39 40.04 -0.67
CA TYR A 98 4.22 39.70 -1.47
C TYR A 98 3.34 38.63 -0.80
N ARG A 99 2.09 38.54 -1.25
CA ARG A 99 1.13 37.52 -0.85
C ARG A 99 0.69 36.69 -2.05
N SER A 100 0.45 35.39 -1.81
CA SER A 100 -0.17 34.50 -2.80
C SER A 100 -1.50 34.00 -2.26
N ALA A 101 -2.56 34.05 -3.08
CA ALA A 101 -3.86 33.53 -2.74
C ALA A 101 -4.35 32.55 -3.80
N ILE A 102 -4.84 31.37 -3.38
CA ILE A 102 -5.52 30.42 -4.25
C ILE A 102 -6.98 30.38 -3.81
N ILE A 103 -7.90 30.72 -4.72
CA ILE A 103 -9.35 30.71 -4.47
C ILE A 103 -10.03 29.91 -5.55
N GLY A 104 -10.99 29.06 -5.16
CA GLY A 104 -11.70 28.26 -6.15
C GLY A 104 -12.69 27.28 -5.55
N SER A 105 -12.81 26.12 -6.18
CA SER A 105 -13.73 25.07 -5.76
C SER A 105 -13.10 24.01 -4.85
N SER A 106 -11.77 23.95 -4.73
CA SER A 106 -11.04 22.89 -4.03
C SER A 106 -11.12 23.01 -2.50
N ASN A 107 -11.73 22.02 -1.87
CA ASN A 107 -11.61 21.77 -0.42
C ASN A 107 -10.31 21.02 -0.08
N LEU A 108 -10.00 20.89 1.21
CA LEU A 108 -8.88 20.08 1.70
C LEU A 108 -9.33 18.61 1.84
N THR A 109 -9.76 18.02 0.72
CA THR A 109 -10.24 16.65 0.61
C THR A 109 -9.46 15.90 -0.47
N SER A 110 -9.29 14.59 -0.32
CA SER A 110 -8.59 13.75 -1.31
C SER A 110 -9.19 13.90 -2.71
N GLY A 111 -10.52 13.86 -2.82
CA GLY A 111 -11.23 14.06 -4.09
C GLY A 111 -10.89 15.39 -4.77
N ALA A 112 -10.94 16.51 -4.03
CA ALA A 112 -10.68 17.84 -4.58
C ALA A 112 -9.20 18.06 -4.96
N LEU A 113 -8.28 17.41 -4.25
CA LEU A 113 -6.85 17.57 -4.48
C LEU A 113 -6.32 16.68 -5.61
N ILE A 114 -6.93 15.51 -5.84
CA ILE A 114 -6.36 14.44 -6.67
C ILE A 114 -7.23 14.09 -7.87
N SER A 115 -8.54 13.85 -7.67
CA SER A 115 -9.40 13.19 -8.67
C SER A 115 -10.45 14.07 -9.32
N ASN A 116 -10.94 15.11 -8.63
CA ASN A 116 -11.98 15.97 -9.16
C ASN A 116 -11.45 17.00 -10.17
N TYR A 117 -12.31 17.43 -11.07
CA TYR A 117 -12.06 18.62 -11.88
C TYR A 117 -12.40 19.86 -11.06
N GLU A 118 -11.37 20.58 -10.61
CA GLU A 118 -11.49 21.75 -9.77
C GLU A 118 -10.98 23.00 -10.49
N TRP A 119 -11.67 24.12 -10.30
CA TRP A 119 -11.26 25.41 -10.84
C TRP A 119 -10.69 26.27 -9.73
N ASN A 120 -9.43 26.67 -9.86
CA ASN A 120 -8.74 27.51 -8.89
C ASN A 120 -8.03 28.68 -9.60
N LEU A 121 -8.19 29.86 -9.04
CA LEU A 121 -7.47 31.07 -9.43
C LEU A 121 -6.30 31.27 -8.47
N ASN A 122 -5.08 31.33 -8.99
CA ASN A 122 -3.89 31.70 -8.22
C ASN A 122 -3.53 33.16 -8.49
N VAL A 123 -3.50 33.96 -7.43
CA VAL A 123 -3.20 35.40 -7.49
C VAL A 123 -1.95 35.67 -6.65
N ASN A 124 -0.94 36.26 -7.26
CA ASN A 124 0.24 36.78 -6.57
C ASN A 124 0.23 38.30 -6.63
N SER A 125 0.41 38.95 -5.50
CA SER A 125 0.36 40.40 -5.41
C SER A 125 1.31 40.92 -4.33
N LEU A 126 1.72 42.17 -4.43
CA LEU A 126 2.47 42.85 -3.39
C LEU A 126 1.67 42.85 -2.07
N ASP A 127 2.33 42.94 -0.92
CA ASP A 127 1.73 42.85 0.42
C ASP A 127 0.58 43.82 0.65
N ASN A 128 0.58 44.98 -0.01
CA ASN A 128 -0.41 46.04 0.13
C ASN A 128 -1.40 46.11 -1.05
N ALA A 129 -1.44 45.09 -1.90
CA ALA A 129 -2.37 45.11 -3.05
C ALA A 129 -3.80 44.78 -2.59
N GLU A 130 -4.76 45.54 -3.12
CA GLU A 130 -6.17 45.55 -2.71
C GLU A 130 -6.81 44.16 -2.72
N ILE A 131 -6.57 43.35 -3.74
CA ILE A 131 -7.23 42.06 -3.92
C ILE A 131 -6.87 41.05 -2.83
N THR A 132 -5.60 40.89 -2.50
CA THR A 132 -5.15 39.95 -1.44
C THR A 132 -5.43 40.51 -0.06
N GLU A 133 -5.49 41.84 0.11
CA GLU A 133 -5.88 42.48 1.35
C GLU A 133 -7.37 42.25 1.63
N GLN A 134 -8.26 42.40 0.64
CA GLN A 134 -9.69 42.09 0.80
C GLN A 134 -9.93 40.63 1.19
N ILE A 135 -9.21 39.68 0.58
CA ILE A 135 -9.27 38.26 0.95
C ILE A 135 -8.82 38.06 2.39
N ASN A 136 -7.71 38.67 2.78
CA ASN A 136 -7.19 38.58 4.14
C ASN A 136 -8.16 39.18 5.16
N LEU A 137 -8.73 40.35 4.90
CA LEU A 137 -9.72 40.99 5.78
C LEU A 137 -10.97 40.10 5.98
N GLN A 138 -11.44 39.45 4.93
CA GLN A 138 -12.56 38.52 5.02
C GLN A 138 -12.21 37.30 5.91
N ILE A 139 -11.07 36.68 5.66
CA ILE A 139 -10.59 35.57 6.48
C ILE A 139 -10.43 35.98 7.94
N GLU A 140 -9.86 37.15 8.22
CA GLU A 140 -9.69 37.66 9.58
C GLU A 140 -11.02 37.93 10.29
N ALA A 141 -12.02 38.44 9.57
CA ALA A 141 -13.36 38.64 10.11
C ALA A 141 -14.03 37.31 10.51
N GLU A 142 -13.88 36.28 9.69
CA GLU A 142 -14.39 34.93 9.95
C GLU A 142 -13.59 34.25 11.07
N TRP A 143 -12.25 34.41 11.09
CA TRP A 143 -11.36 33.88 12.12
C TRP A 143 -11.70 34.37 13.53
N ARG A 144 -12.00 35.67 13.68
CA ARG A 144 -12.38 36.25 14.98
C ARG A 144 -13.68 35.68 15.54
N LYS A 145 -14.59 35.25 14.69
CA LYS A 145 -15.89 34.66 15.06
C LYS A 145 -15.81 33.15 15.31
N ALA A 146 -14.72 32.51 14.88
CA ALA A 146 -14.54 31.07 14.97
C ALA A 146 -14.05 30.62 16.34
N THR A 147 -14.49 29.45 16.77
CA THR A 147 -14.11 28.82 18.05
C THR A 147 -12.82 28.01 17.89
N PRO A 148 -11.83 28.13 18.80
CA PRO A 148 -10.64 27.30 18.77
C PRO A 148 -10.97 25.81 18.86
N LEU A 149 -10.28 25.00 18.07
CA LEU A 149 -10.33 23.55 18.14
C LEU A 149 -9.57 23.08 19.40
N THR A 150 -10.29 22.41 20.31
CA THR A 150 -9.75 21.88 21.58
C THR A 150 -10.18 20.44 21.76
N GLU A 151 -9.48 19.66 22.61
CA GLU A 151 -9.87 18.28 22.95
C GLU A 151 -11.30 18.21 23.52
N GLN A 152 -11.71 19.18 24.33
CA GLN A 152 -13.06 19.24 24.87
C GLN A 152 -14.09 19.43 23.75
N TRP A 153 -13.82 20.33 22.80
CA TRP A 153 -14.67 20.58 21.65
C TRP A 153 -14.75 19.33 20.78
N LEU A 154 -13.61 18.70 20.49
CA LEU A 154 -13.53 17.49 19.66
C LEU A 154 -14.31 16.32 20.29
N SER A 155 -14.22 16.13 21.60
CA SER A 155 -14.97 15.09 22.32
C SER A 155 -16.48 15.27 22.22
N GLN A 156 -16.97 16.52 22.23
CA GLN A 156 -18.39 16.83 22.04
C GLN A 156 -18.80 16.58 20.58
N TYR A 157 -17.99 17.02 19.63
CA TYR A 157 -18.24 16.82 18.21
C TYR A 157 -18.30 15.34 17.84
N GLN A 158 -17.38 14.52 18.37
CA GLN A 158 -17.36 13.06 18.17
C GLN A 158 -18.68 12.41 18.55
N LYS A 159 -19.27 12.77 19.70
CA LYS A 159 -20.56 12.21 20.13
C LYS A 159 -21.67 12.52 19.15
N HIS A 160 -21.73 13.75 18.64
CA HIS A 160 -22.75 14.14 17.67
C HIS A 160 -22.53 13.51 16.29
N TYR A 161 -21.26 13.38 15.87
CA TYR A 161 -20.89 12.72 14.64
C TYR A 161 -21.30 11.24 14.64
N ASP A 162 -20.99 10.52 15.72
CA ASP A 162 -21.35 9.10 15.89
C ASP A 162 -22.87 8.88 15.90
N GLN A 163 -23.62 9.76 16.56
CA GLN A 163 -25.09 9.68 16.58
C GLN A 163 -25.71 9.83 15.19
N ASN A 164 -25.19 10.74 14.37
CA ASN A 164 -25.71 10.95 13.02
C ASN A 164 -25.36 9.79 12.06
N ASN A 165 -24.16 9.20 12.21
CA ASN A 165 -23.72 8.08 11.36
C ASN A 165 -24.37 6.74 11.72
N LEU A 166 -24.84 6.54 12.95
CA LEU A 166 -25.60 5.34 13.34
C LEU A 166 -26.93 5.24 12.59
N VAL A 167 -27.58 6.37 12.30
CA VAL A 167 -28.84 6.41 11.55
C VAL A 167 -28.64 5.99 10.07
N GLU A 168 -27.51 6.33 9.46
CA GLU A 168 -27.20 5.93 8.07
C GLU A 168 -26.78 4.45 7.95
N SER A 169 -26.12 3.88 8.96
CA SER A 169 -25.68 2.49 8.93
C SER A 169 -26.83 1.49 9.12
N GLU A 170 -27.86 1.80 9.89
CA GLU A 170 -29.05 0.94 10.06
C GLU A 170 -29.89 0.84 8.77
N ILE A 171 -29.83 1.82 7.89
CA ILE A 171 -30.50 1.81 6.58
C ILE A 171 -29.72 0.94 5.57
N ALA A 172 -28.40 0.80 5.73
CA ALA A 172 -27.53 0.04 4.82
C ALA A 172 -27.48 -1.47 5.13
N GLU A 173 -27.69 -1.90 6.37
CA GLU A 173 -27.57 -3.32 6.78
C GLU A 173 -28.75 -4.21 6.34
N ASN A 174 -29.86 -3.67 5.84
CA ASN A 174 -31.04 -4.43 5.42
C ASN A 174 -31.02 -4.96 3.98
N LYS A 175 -29.89 -4.92 3.29
CA LYS A 175 -29.74 -5.57 1.97
C LYS A 175 -28.42 -6.32 1.92
N HIS A 176 -28.45 -7.68 1.98
CA HIS A 176 -27.66 -8.57 1.13
C HIS A 176 -27.56 -10.00 1.66
N SER A 177 -28.37 -10.87 1.10
CA SER A 177 -27.99 -12.26 0.80
C SER A 177 -27.45 -12.29 -0.63
N ASN A 178 -26.19 -11.98 -0.87
CA ASN A 178 -25.62 -12.02 -2.22
C ASN A 178 -24.53 -13.09 -2.34
N LYS A 179 -24.72 -14.04 -3.28
CA LYS A 179 -23.67 -14.92 -3.78
C LYS A 179 -22.48 -14.08 -4.18
N ILE A 180 -21.29 -14.46 -3.73
CA ILE A 180 -20.02 -13.78 -4.07
C ILE A 180 -19.89 -13.71 -5.58
N GLN A 181 -19.75 -12.49 -6.13
CA GLN A 181 -19.62 -12.21 -7.55
C GLN A 181 -18.21 -11.77 -7.89
N PRO A 182 -17.71 -12.11 -9.10
CA PRO A 182 -16.40 -11.63 -9.55
C PRO A 182 -16.45 -10.11 -9.76
N ASN A 183 -15.40 -9.41 -9.32
CA ASN A 183 -15.18 -7.99 -9.59
C ASN A 183 -14.82 -7.76 -11.07
N LYS A 184 -14.65 -6.48 -11.47
CA LYS A 184 -14.36 -6.12 -12.87
C LYS A 184 -13.12 -6.85 -13.41
N MET A 185 -11.99 -6.77 -12.70
CA MET A 185 -10.74 -7.45 -13.08
C MET A 185 -10.93 -8.96 -13.20
N GLN A 186 -11.58 -9.57 -12.22
CA GLN A 186 -11.80 -11.02 -12.24
C GLN A 186 -12.66 -11.44 -13.43
N LYS A 187 -13.65 -10.61 -13.85
CA LYS A 187 -14.45 -10.86 -15.06
C LYS A 187 -13.58 -10.80 -16.32
N GLU A 188 -12.73 -9.79 -16.43
CA GLU A 188 -11.79 -9.63 -17.56
C GLU A 188 -10.83 -10.82 -17.61
N ALA A 189 -10.17 -11.15 -16.50
CA ALA A 189 -9.26 -12.29 -16.42
C ALA A 189 -9.93 -13.63 -16.76
N LEU A 190 -11.17 -13.86 -16.28
CA LEU A 190 -11.95 -15.05 -16.60
C LEU A 190 -12.28 -15.13 -18.11
N GLY A 191 -12.60 -13.99 -18.73
CA GLY A 191 -12.81 -13.92 -20.18
C GLY A 191 -11.58 -14.34 -20.97
N GLU A 192 -10.41 -13.82 -20.61
CA GLU A 192 -9.14 -14.17 -21.27
C GLU A 192 -8.73 -15.64 -21.04
N ILE A 193 -8.91 -16.17 -19.83
CA ILE A 193 -8.70 -17.61 -19.57
C ILE A 193 -9.63 -18.47 -20.46
N GLN A 194 -10.89 -18.05 -20.59
CA GLN A 194 -11.85 -18.77 -21.43
C GLN A 194 -11.47 -18.70 -22.92
N SER A 195 -11.02 -17.55 -23.40
CA SER A 195 -10.55 -17.35 -24.77
C SER A 195 -9.36 -18.26 -25.09
N LEU A 196 -8.37 -18.36 -24.19
CA LEU A 196 -7.24 -19.29 -24.33
C LEU A 196 -7.70 -20.75 -24.43
N ARG A 197 -8.65 -21.18 -23.61
CA ARG A 197 -9.20 -22.56 -23.68
C ARG A 197 -9.94 -22.81 -25.00
N GLN A 198 -10.68 -21.82 -25.50
CA GLN A 198 -11.37 -21.93 -26.79
C GLN A 198 -10.39 -22.03 -27.97
N SER A 199 -9.22 -21.41 -27.83
CA SER A 199 -8.12 -21.54 -28.83
C SER A 199 -7.34 -22.86 -28.72
N GLY A 200 -7.75 -23.77 -27.81
CA GLY A 200 -7.11 -25.07 -27.62
C GLY A 200 -5.93 -25.08 -26.65
N GLU A 201 -5.66 -23.96 -25.98
CA GLU A 201 -4.58 -23.89 -25.01
C GLU A 201 -4.95 -24.62 -23.71
N ASN A 202 -3.98 -25.36 -23.17
CA ASN A 202 -4.17 -26.15 -21.95
C ASN A 202 -3.46 -25.56 -20.72
N THR A 203 -2.82 -24.41 -20.87
CA THR A 203 -2.13 -23.69 -19.80
C THR A 203 -2.43 -22.20 -19.85
N ALA A 204 -2.48 -21.55 -18.69
CA ALA A 204 -2.53 -20.10 -18.59
C ALA A 204 -1.80 -19.60 -17.35
N LEU A 205 -1.25 -18.39 -17.44
CA LEU A 205 -0.60 -17.69 -16.33
C LEU A 205 -1.36 -16.39 -16.02
N ILE A 206 -1.67 -16.18 -14.75
CA ILE A 206 -2.19 -14.92 -14.21
C ILE A 206 -1.09 -14.23 -13.40
N ILE A 207 -0.78 -13.01 -13.77
CA ILE A 207 0.14 -12.14 -13.04
C ILE A 207 -0.71 -11.06 -12.38
N SER A 208 -0.81 -11.08 -11.05
CA SER A 208 -1.69 -10.14 -10.36
C SER A 208 -1.13 -9.76 -9.00
N ALA A 209 -1.12 -8.45 -8.71
CA ALA A 209 -0.61 -7.89 -7.46
C ALA A 209 -1.21 -8.59 -6.22
N THR A 210 -0.48 -8.56 -5.11
CA THR A 210 -0.97 -9.10 -3.83
C THR A 210 -2.20 -8.31 -3.37
N GLY A 211 -3.23 -9.01 -2.90
CA GLY A 211 -4.46 -8.35 -2.40
C GLY A 211 -5.58 -8.18 -3.41
N THR A 212 -5.36 -8.41 -4.70
CA THR A 212 -6.36 -8.25 -5.78
C THR A 212 -7.41 -9.36 -5.85
N GLY A 213 -7.29 -10.41 -5.03
CA GLY A 213 -8.27 -11.50 -4.98
C GLY A 213 -7.97 -12.68 -5.91
N LYS A 214 -6.69 -13.01 -6.16
CA LYS A 214 -6.24 -14.16 -6.97
C LYS A 214 -6.93 -15.47 -6.59
N THR A 215 -7.01 -15.80 -5.29
CA THR A 215 -7.63 -17.04 -4.80
C THR A 215 -9.11 -17.13 -5.21
N TYR A 216 -9.84 -16.01 -5.11
CA TYR A 216 -11.24 -15.94 -5.57
C TYR A 216 -11.35 -16.06 -7.10
N LEU A 217 -10.41 -15.46 -7.86
CA LEU A 217 -10.35 -15.61 -9.32
C LEU A 217 -10.20 -17.10 -9.69
N GLY A 218 -9.26 -17.82 -9.06
CA GLY A 218 -9.10 -19.26 -9.26
C GLY A 218 -10.38 -20.06 -8.92
N ALA A 219 -11.06 -19.71 -7.83
CA ALA A 219 -12.31 -20.36 -7.44
C ALA A 219 -13.45 -20.10 -8.44
N PHE A 220 -13.57 -18.88 -8.99
CA PHE A 220 -14.54 -18.54 -10.04
C PHE A 220 -14.25 -19.31 -11.32
N ASP A 221 -12.99 -19.44 -11.71
CA ASP A 221 -12.61 -20.16 -12.91
C ASP A 221 -12.89 -21.65 -12.78
N VAL A 222 -12.57 -22.27 -11.64
CA VAL A 222 -12.91 -23.68 -11.33
C VAL A 222 -14.42 -23.89 -11.31
N ARG A 223 -15.20 -22.95 -10.79
CA ARG A 223 -16.68 -22.98 -10.83
C ARG A 223 -17.21 -23.00 -12.28
N THR A 224 -16.57 -22.24 -13.16
CA THR A 224 -16.95 -22.16 -14.58
C THR A 224 -16.51 -23.40 -15.36
N PHE A 225 -15.30 -23.88 -15.12
CA PHE A 225 -14.72 -25.07 -15.78
C PHE A 225 -15.42 -26.38 -15.37
N LYS A 226 -15.90 -26.49 -14.13
CA LYS A 226 -16.58 -27.66 -13.56
C LYS A 226 -15.76 -28.95 -13.68
N PRO A 227 -14.54 -29.04 -13.16
CA PRO A 227 -13.72 -30.22 -13.25
C PRO A 227 -14.37 -31.41 -12.56
N LYS A 228 -14.13 -32.64 -13.06
CA LYS A 228 -14.48 -33.86 -12.34
C LYS A 228 -13.66 -33.96 -11.07
N ARG A 229 -12.36 -33.62 -11.16
CA ARG A 229 -11.46 -33.54 -10.01
C ARG A 229 -10.46 -32.40 -10.17
N PHE A 230 -10.26 -31.65 -9.08
CA PHE A 230 -9.44 -30.42 -9.05
C PHE A 230 -8.29 -30.57 -8.05
N LEU A 231 -7.12 -30.02 -8.39
CA LEU A 231 -5.97 -29.93 -7.50
C LEU A 231 -5.50 -28.48 -7.36
N TYR A 232 -5.43 -27.99 -6.12
CA TYR A 232 -4.82 -26.73 -5.75
C TYR A 232 -3.47 -27.01 -5.08
N VAL A 233 -2.39 -26.43 -5.60
CA VAL A 233 -1.02 -26.64 -5.13
C VAL A 233 -0.45 -25.34 -4.59
N VAL A 234 0.08 -25.37 -3.37
CA VAL A 234 0.72 -24.21 -2.74
C VAL A 234 1.90 -24.64 -1.87
N HIS A 235 2.83 -23.72 -1.66
CA HIS A 235 4.04 -24.01 -0.87
C HIS A 235 3.78 -24.08 0.64
N ARG A 236 2.80 -23.33 1.19
CA ARG A 236 2.57 -23.18 2.63
C ARG A 236 1.22 -23.72 3.09
N GLU A 237 1.25 -24.57 4.13
CA GLU A 237 0.05 -25.19 4.71
C GLU A 237 -0.99 -24.19 5.23
N GLN A 238 -0.55 -23.06 5.80
CA GLN A 238 -1.43 -22.01 6.31
C GLN A 238 -2.37 -21.43 5.25
N ILE A 239 -1.95 -21.45 3.99
CA ILE A 239 -2.76 -20.96 2.87
C ILE A 239 -3.86 -21.94 2.52
N LEU A 240 -3.66 -23.26 2.71
CA LEU A 240 -4.60 -24.29 2.29
C LEU A 240 -5.98 -24.14 2.92
N GLN A 241 -6.06 -23.94 4.24
CA GLN A 241 -7.33 -23.81 4.95
C GLN A 241 -8.12 -22.59 4.47
N LYS A 242 -7.44 -21.44 4.31
CA LYS A 242 -8.06 -20.22 3.81
C LYS A 242 -8.52 -20.37 2.36
N SER A 243 -7.70 -21.00 1.52
CA SER A 243 -8.03 -21.25 0.12
C SER A 243 -9.19 -22.24 -0.01
N LYS A 244 -9.18 -23.35 0.73
CA LYS A 244 -10.30 -24.29 0.83
C LYS A 244 -11.61 -23.57 1.16
N GLN A 245 -11.59 -22.72 2.19
CA GLN A 245 -12.78 -21.94 2.58
C GLN A 245 -13.22 -20.96 1.49
N SER A 246 -12.28 -20.27 0.84
CA SER A 246 -12.59 -19.33 -0.25
C SER A 246 -13.21 -20.04 -1.45
N PHE A 247 -12.70 -21.23 -1.81
CA PHE A 247 -13.26 -22.06 -2.88
C PHE A 247 -14.65 -22.56 -2.53
N TYR A 248 -14.84 -23.04 -1.30
CA TYR A 248 -16.16 -23.45 -0.81
C TYR A 248 -17.18 -22.31 -0.87
N ASN A 249 -16.81 -21.12 -0.43
CA ASN A 249 -17.68 -19.94 -0.45
C ASN A 249 -18.12 -19.53 -1.87
N VAL A 250 -17.27 -19.77 -2.89
CA VAL A 250 -17.55 -19.42 -4.29
C VAL A 250 -18.30 -20.53 -5.02
N ILE A 251 -17.86 -21.79 -4.86
CA ILE A 251 -18.36 -22.94 -5.63
C ILE A 251 -19.59 -23.55 -4.96
N GLY A 252 -19.59 -23.62 -3.61
CA GLY A 252 -20.64 -24.27 -2.82
C GLY A 252 -20.55 -25.80 -2.83
N GLY A 253 -21.67 -26.47 -2.63
CA GLY A 253 -21.75 -27.94 -2.55
C GLY A 253 -21.50 -28.48 -1.15
N ASN A 254 -21.09 -29.75 -1.05
CA ASN A 254 -20.79 -30.36 0.23
C ASN A 254 -19.37 -30.02 0.68
N TYR A 255 -19.20 -29.59 1.93
CA TYR A 255 -17.89 -29.26 2.46
C TYR A 255 -16.93 -30.46 2.49
N SER A 256 -17.46 -31.68 2.56
CA SER A 256 -16.72 -32.95 2.48
C SER A 256 -16.08 -33.20 1.11
N ASP A 257 -16.56 -32.53 0.05
CA ASP A 257 -15.93 -32.61 -1.29
C ASP A 257 -14.56 -31.90 -1.36
N TYR A 258 -14.23 -31.10 -0.33
CA TYR A 258 -13.01 -30.31 -0.22
C TYR A 258 -12.07 -30.94 0.82
N GLY A 259 -10.98 -31.55 0.38
CA GLY A 259 -10.02 -32.21 1.25
C GLY A 259 -8.63 -31.59 1.23
N ILE A 260 -7.95 -31.61 2.37
CA ILE A 260 -6.55 -31.19 2.50
C ILE A 260 -5.64 -32.40 2.40
N TYR A 261 -4.53 -32.19 1.65
CA TYR A 261 -3.46 -33.17 1.53
C TYR A 261 -2.13 -32.53 1.91
N SER A 262 -1.81 -32.55 3.21
CA SER A 262 -0.61 -31.94 3.76
C SER A 262 -0.18 -32.68 5.03
N GLY A 263 1.12 -32.84 5.28
CA GLY A 263 1.65 -33.38 6.52
C GLY A 263 0.81 -34.53 7.12
N ASN A 264 0.05 -34.23 8.15
CA ASN A 264 -0.83 -35.17 8.85
C ASN A 264 -2.25 -35.29 8.27
N HIS A 265 -2.60 -34.45 7.27
CA HIS A 265 -3.95 -34.43 6.66
C HIS A 265 -3.96 -35.20 5.35
N GLN A 266 -4.72 -36.27 5.27
CA GLN A 266 -4.87 -37.12 4.07
C GLN A 266 -6.28 -37.14 3.48
N GLU A 267 -7.16 -36.26 3.92
CA GLU A 267 -8.55 -36.15 3.45
C GLU A 267 -8.64 -35.96 1.92
N GLY A 268 -7.64 -35.28 1.33
CA GLY A 268 -7.59 -35.01 -0.10
C GLY A 268 -7.49 -36.23 -1.02
N LEU A 269 -7.13 -37.42 -0.51
CA LEU A 269 -6.98 -38.61 -1.37
C LEU A 269 -8.26 -38.97 -2.14
N ASN A 270 -9.43 -38.79 -1.52
CA ASN A 270 -10.73 -39.15 -2.10
C ASN A 270 -11.62 -37.93 -2.43
N SER A 271 -11.14 -36.72 -2.16
CA SER A 271 -11.93 -35.51 -2.36
C SER A 271 -11.99 -35.10 -3.84
N LYS A 272 -13.08 -34.43 -4.22
CA LYS A 272 -13.25 -33.82 -5.53
C LYS A 272 -12.34 -32.59 -5.71
N TYR A 273 -12.26 -31.75 -4.70
CA TYR A 273 -11.42 -30.56 -4.65
C TYR A 273 -10.29 -30.80 -3.64
N VAL A 274 -9.08 -31.03 -4.14
CA VAL A 274 -7.90 -31.37 -3.35
C VAL A 274 -7.02 -30.16 -3.17
N PHE A 275 -6.66 -29.83 -1.92
CA PHE A 275 -5.78 -28.75 -1.56
C PHE A 275 -4.49 -29.33 -0.98
N ALA A 276 -3.38 -29.22 -1.69
CA ALA A 276 -2.14 -29.92 -1.33
C ALA A 276 -0.96 -28.96 -1.13
N THR A 277 -0.08 -29.29 -0.17
CA THR A 277 1.23 -28.64 -0.10
C THR A 277 2.23 -29.34 -1.03
N VAL A 278 3.11 -28.53 -1.62
CA VAL A 278 4.23 -29.02 -2.45
C VAL A 278 5.06 -30.05 -1.68
N GLN A 279 5.46 -29.75 -0.44
CA GLN A 279 6.34 -30.60 0.37
C GLN A 279 5.75 -32.00 0.61
N THR A 280 4.42 -32.10 0.72
CA THR A 280 3.76 -33.39 0.90
C THR A 280 3.59 -34.11 -0.42
N LEU A 281 3.08 -33.39 -1.45
CA LEU A 281 2.75 -33.99 -2.73
C LEU A 281 3.99 -34.42 -3.54
N ALA A 282 5.12 -33.69 -3.45
CA ALA A 282 6.35 -33.98 -4.19
C ALA A 282 7.08 -35.26 -3.77
N LYS A 283 6.74 -35.86 -2.62
CA LYS A 283 7.28 -37.14 -2.19
C LYS A 283 6.79 -38.25 -3.14
N ASP A 284 7.70 -39.12 -3.59
CA ASP A 284 7.37 -40.19 -4.56
C ASP A 284 6.23 -41.10 -4.08
N GLU A 285 6.27 -41.46 -2.80
CA GLU A 285 5.23 -42.27 -2.15
C GLU A 285 3.83 -41.61 -2.17
N ASN A 286 3.76 -40.31 -2.09
CA ASN A 286 2.53 -39.55 -2.10
C ASN A 286 2.05 -39.21 -3.52
N LEU A 287 2.98 -38.82 -4.39
CA LEU A 287 2.69 -38.50 -5.77
C LEU A 287 2.11 -39.70 -6.53
N LYS A 288 2.70 -40.90 -6.31
CA LYS A 288 2.24 -42.16 -6.92
C LYS A 288 0.88 -42.66 -6.43
N LYS A 289 0.32 -42.10 -5.35
CA LYS A 289 -1.06 -42.40 -4.93
C LYS A 289 -2.10 -41.84 -5.89
N PHE A 290 -1.71 -40.92 -6.76
CA PHE A 290 -2.58 -40.32 -7.77
C PHE A 290 -2.14 -40.79 -9.16
N ALA A 291 -3.09 -41.18 -10.01
CA ALA A 291 -2.80 -41.41 -11.41
C ALA A 291 -2.38 -40.10 -12.12
N LYS A 292 -1.64 -40.20 -13.21
CA LYS A 292 -1.15 -39.02 -13.94
C LYS A 292 -2.28 -38.12 -14.48
N ASP A 293 -3.43 -38.70 -14.78
CA ASP A 293 -4.65 -38.07 -15.27
C ASP A 293 -5.73 -37.89 -14.18
N ALA A 294 -5.34 -38.02 -12.89
CA ALA A 294 -6.27 -37.96 -11.77
C ALA A 294 -7.02 -36.62 -11.65
N PHE A 295 -6.50 -35.55 -12.22
CA PHE A 295 -7.04 -34.21 -12.12
C PHE A 295 -7.30 -33.60 -13.49
N ASP A 296 -8.54 -33.14 -13.74
CA ASP A 296 -8.87 -32.40 -14.96
C ASP A 296 -8.30 -30.98 -14.94
N TYR A 297 -8.18 -30.40 -13.76
CA TYR A 297 -7.74 -29.02 -13.56
C TYR A 297 -6.74 -28.96 -12.41
N ILE A 298 -5.58 -28.32 -12.65
CA ILE A 298 -4.57 -28.06 -11.62
C ILE A 298 -4.32 -26.55 -11.55
N LEU A 299 -4.29 -26.00 -10.32
CA LEU A 299 -3.96 -24.62 -10.06
C LEU A 299 -2.74 -24.55 -9.17
N PHE A 300 -1.69 -23.87 -9.63
CA PHE A 300 -0.50 -23.54 -8.87
C PHE A 300 -0.60 -22.10 -8.36
N ASP A 301 -0.75 -21.93 -7.06
CA ASP A 301 -0.66 -20.61 -6.43
C ASP A 301 0.80 -20.30 -6.08
N GLU A 302 1.18 -19.03 -6.16
CA GLU A 302 2.58 -18.56 -6.12
C GLU A 302 3.46 -19.30 -7.14
N ALA A 303 2.97 -19.38 -8.37
CA ALA A 303 3.57 -20.16 -9.45
C ALA A 303 5.03 -19.79 -9.79
N HIS A 304 5.53 -18.65 -9.31
CA HIS A 304 6.95 -18.30 -9.41
C HIS A 304 7.87 -19.33 -8.72
N HIS A 305 7.37 -20.15 -7.80
CA HIS A 305 8.11 -21.25 -7.20
C HIS A 305 8.28 -22.48 -8.10
N LEU A 306 7.57 -22.57 -9.23
CA LEU A 306 7.66 -23.71 -10.16
C LEU A 306 9.07 -23.98 -10.74
N GLY A 307 10.01 -23.06 -10.55
CA GLY A 307 11.43 -23.29 -10.83
C GLY A 307 12.14 -24.24 -9.86
N ALA A 308 11.58 -24.46 -8.68
CA ALA A 308 12.16 -25.39 -7.72
C ALA A 308 11.86 -26.85 -8.12
N ALA A 309 12.80 -27.74 -7.80
CA ALA A 309 12.75 -29.13 -8.26
C ALA A 309 11.48 -29.89 -7.83
N GLN A 310 10.94 -29.57 -6.66
CA GLN A 310 9.75 -30.23 -6.11
C GLN A 310 8.49 -29.83 -6.85
N GLU A 311 8.27 -28.54 -7.09
CA GLU A 311 7.13 -28.02 -7.83
C GLU A 311 7.17 -28.46 -9.30
N LEU A 312 8.34 -28.38 -9.91
CA LEU A 312 8.53 -28.81 -11.29
C LEU A 312 8.27 -30.31 -11.47
N LYS A 313 8.60 -31.12 -10.45
CA LYS A 313 8.29 -32.55 -10.43
C LYS A 313 6.78 -32.80 -10.47
N ILE A 314 6.01 -32.09 -9.65
CA ILE A 314 4.54 -32.18 -9.62
C ILE A 314 3.96 -31.74 -10.97
N PHE A 315 4.42 -30.60 -11.50
CA PHE A 315 3.96 -30.05 -12.78
C PHE A 315 4.18 -31.02 -13.93
N LYS A 316 5.33 -31.70 -13.99
CA LYS A 316 5.67 -32.69 -15.02
C LYS A 316 5.00 -34.04 -14.84
N TYR A 317 4.56 -34.37 -13.62
CA TYR A 317 3.95 -35.67 -13.33
C TYR A 317 2.52 -35.78 -13.86
N PHE A 318 1.70 -34.77 -13.57
CA PHE A 318 0.29 -34.77 -13.94
C PHE A 318 0.05 -34.33 -15.38
N ARG A 319 -1.07 -34.79 -15.93
CA ARG A 319 -1.55 -34.46 -17.29
C ARG A 319 -2.97 -33.91 -17.23
N PRO A 320 -3.19 -32.73 -16.68
CA PRO A 320 -4.52 -32.13 -16.60
C PRO A 320 -5.02 -31.68 -17.97
N LYS A 321 -6.34 -31.49 -18.10
CA LYS A 321 -6.94 -30.82 -19.25
C LYS A 321 -6.62 -29.34 -19.27
N PHE A 322 -6.48 -28.74 -18.10
CA PHE A 322 -6.08 -27.34 -17.95
C PHE A 322 -5.22 -27.10 -16.70
N CYS A 323 -4.19 -26.29 -16.85
CA CYS A 323 -3.29 -25.89 -15.77
C CYS A 323 -3.24 -24.36 -15.66
N LEU A 324 -3.60 -23.80 -14.51
CA LEU A 324 -3.52 -22.37 -14.23
C LEU A 324 -2.37 -22.09 -13.26
N GLY A 325 -1.48 -21.18 -13.61
CA GLY A 325 -0.52 -20.58 -12.70
C GLY A 325 -0.99 -19.20 -12.25
N MET A 326 -0.83 -18.90 -10.97
CA MET A 326 -1.09 -17.56 -10.43
C MET A 326 0.11 -17.06 -9.65
N THR A 327 0.56 -15.83 -9.91
CA THR A 327 1.68 -15.21 -9.19
C THR A 327 1.54 -13.69 -9.14
N ALA A 328 2.17 -13.06 -8.15
CA ALA A 328 2.32 -11.61 -8.12
C ALA A 328 3.63 -11.14 -8.77
N THR A 329 4.66 -11.97 -8.72
CA THR A 329 6.04 -11.67 -9.12
C THR A 329 6.60 -12.83 -9.95
N PRO A 330 6.39 -12.85 -11.27
CA PRO A 330 6.90 -13.90 -12.14
C PRO A 330 8.42 -13.81 -12.36
N GLU A 331 9.02 -12.65 -12.11
CA GLU A 331 10.44 -12.39 -12.29
C GLU A 331 11.26 -13.16 -11.23
N ARG A 332 12.30 -13.85 -11.68
CA ARG A 332 13.19 -14.67 -10.86
C ARG A 332 14.65 -14.31 -11.11
N THR A 333 15.46 -14.53 -10.08
CA THR A 333 16.91 -14.27 -10.11
C THR A 333 17.74 -15.49 -10.58
N ASP A 334 17.12 -16.66 -10.72
CA ASP A 334 17.79 -17.96 -10.98
C ASP A 334 17.67 -18.44 -12.44
N ASP A 335 17.47 -17.54 -13.38
CA ASP A 335 17.37 -17.82 -14.83
C ASP A 335 16.22 -18.74 -15.27
N PHE A 336 15.36 -19.19 -14.37
CA PHE A 336 14.22 -20.03 -14.71
C PHE A 336 13.13 -19.23 -15.43
N ASN A 337 12.68 -19.73 -16.60
CA ASN A 337 11.63 -19.09 -17.39
C ASN A 337 10.26 -19.71 -17.11
N ILE A 338 9.48 -19.09 -16.22
CA ILE A 338 8.13 -19.52 -15.89
C ILE A 338 7.17 -19.37 -17.07
N TYR A 339 7.32 -18.34 -17.89
CA TYR A 339 6.45 -18.08 -19.04
C TYR A 339 6.48 -19.25 -20.03
N LYS A 340 7.66 -19.86 -20.23
CA LYS A 340 7.83 -21.04 -21.08
C LYS A 340 7.05 -22.26 -20.57
N LEU A 341 6.92 -22.44 -19.25
CA LEU A 341 6.11 -23.53 -18.69
C LEU A 341 4.63 -23.40 -19.03
N PHE A 342 4.15 -22.20 -19.17
CA PHE A 342 2.77 -21.88 -19.52
C PHE A 342 2.60 -21.52 -21.01
N ASN A 343 3.52 -21.95 -21.89
CA ASN A 343 3.50 -21.70 -23.33
C ASN A 343 3.39 -20.21 -23.69
N TYR A 344 3.88 -19.31 -22.82
CA TYR A 344 3.73 -17.85 -22.93
C TYR A 344 2.27 -17.35 -22.90
N ASN A 345 1.34 -18.17 -22.44
CA ASN A 345 -0.08 -17.84 -22.32
C ASN A 345 -0.34 -17.00 -21.08
N ILE A 346 -0.04 -15.70 -21.12
CA ILE A 346 -0.39 -14.75 -20.07
C ILE A 346 -1.84 -14.34 -20.31
N ALA A 347 -2.78 -14.92 -19.53
CA ALA A 347 -4.19 -14.59 -19.65
C ALA A 347 -4.50 -13.20 -19.12
N TYR A 348 -3.85 -12.77 -18.02
CA TYR A 348 -4.07 -11.45 -17.45
C TYR A 348 -2.86 -10.99 -16.66
N GLU A 349 -2.55 -9.70 -16.77
CA GLU A 349 -1.50 -9.07 -15.99
C GLU A 349 -1.98 -7.75 -15.40
N ILE A 350 -1.92 -7.62 -14.06
CA ILE A 350 -2.17 -6.37 -13.34
C ILE A 350 -1.13 -6.17 -12.24
N ARG A 351 -0.33 -5.14 -12.39
CA ARG A 351 0.70 -4.75 -11.42
C ARG A 351 0.12 -3.84 -10.34
N LEU A 352 0.92 -3.57 -9.30
CA LEU A 352 0.50 -2.79 -8.13
C LEU A 352 -0.11 -1.45 -8.52
N GLN A 353 0.59 -0.68 -9.37
CA GLN A 353 0.15 0.65 -9.79
C GLN A 353 -1.22 0.61 -10.47
N ASN A 354 -1.38 -0.27 -11.47
CA ASN A 354 -2.65 -0.43 -12.20
C ASN A 354 -3.78 -0.93 -11.28
N ALA A 355 -3.46 -1.77 -10.27
CA ALA A 355 -4.45 -2.24 -9.31
C ALA A 355 -4.93 -1.13 -8.36
N LEU A 356 -4.06 -0.19 -8.02
CA LEU A 356 -4.40 1.02 -7.25
C LEU A 356 -5.24 1.98 -8.10
N ASP A 357 -4.84 2.24 -9.35
CA ASP A 357 -5.57 3.13 -10.27
C ASP A 357 -7.00 2.63 -10.57
N GLN A 358 -7.19 1.30 -10.55
CA GLN A 358 -8.50 0.67 -10.74
C GLN A 358 -9.29 0.49 -9.42
N ASP A 359 -8.86 1.12 -8.33
CA ASP A 359 -9.49 1.01 -7.00
C ASP A 359 -9.70 -0.46 -6.54
N MET A 360 -8.79 -1.34 -6.87
CA MET A 360 -8.85 -2.74 -6.45
C MET A 360 -8.22 -2.98 -5.09
N LEU A 361 -7.29 -2.13 -4.71
CA LEU A 361 -6.55 -2.16 -3.46
C LEU A 361 -6.92 -0.96 -2.60
N CYS A 362 -6.68 -1.09 -1.30
CA CYS A 362 -6.74 0.03 -0.39
C CYS A 362 -5.62 1.01 -0.76
N PRO A 363 -5.89 2.30 -0.95
CA PRO A 363 -4.86 3.29 -1.20
C PRO A 363 -3.87 3.34 -0.04
N PHE A 364 -2.69 3.90 -0.28
CA PHE A 364 -1.70 4.07 0.76
C PHE A 364 -1.10 5.48 0.77
N HIS A 365 -0.74 5.92 1.94
CA HIS A 365 0.04 7.14 2.15
C HIS A 365 1.43 6.75 2.63
N TYR A 366 2.42 6.93 1.78
CA TYR A 366 3.82 6.63 2.09
C TYR A 366 4.55 7.89 2.53
N TYR A 367 5.22 7.79 3.67
CA TYR A 367 6.03 8.83 4.27
C TYR A 367 7.46 8.33 4.46
N GLY A 368 8.38 8.77 3.61
CA GLY A 368 9.81 8.59 3.82
C GLY A 368 10.30 9.66 4.78
N VAL A 369 10.68 9.26 5.98
CA VAL A 369 11.16 10.15 7.04
C VAL A 369 12.61 9.81 7.39
N GLU A 370 13.38 10.80 7.83
CA GLU A 370 14.72 10.52 8.36
C GLU A 370 14.66 9.63 9.59
N ASP A 371 15.57 8.66 9.74
CA ASP A 371 15.75 7.91 10.98
C ASP A 371 16.40 8.81 12.06
N TYR A 372 16.34 8.37 13.32
CA TYR A 372 16.86 9.13 14.46
C TYR A 372 18.35 9.46 14.28
N ILE A 373 18.69 10.74 14.43
CA ILE A 373 20.06 11.24 14.32
C ILE A 373 20.70 11.18 15.71
N TYR A 374 21.72 10.36 15.86
CA TYR A 374 22.50 10.25 17.10
C TYR A 374 23.88 10.82 16.90
N GLN A 375 24.25 11.86 17.68
CA GLN A 375 25.57 12.55 17.57
C GLN A 375 25.92 12.94 16.12
N ASN A 376 24.98 13.55 15.41
CA ASN A 376 25.08 13.96 14.00
C ASN A 376 25.25 12.79 12.98
N GLU A 377 24.98 11.56 13.38
CA GLU A 377 25.00 10.41 12.47
C GLU A 377 23.65 9.74 12.38
N LEU A 378 23.21 9.45 11.15
CA LEU A 378 22.03 8.63 10.88
C LEU A 378 22.29 7.15 11.16
N ILE A 379 21.24 6.41 11.42
CA ILE A 379 21.25 4.94 11.47
C ILE A 379 21.70 4.40 10.11
N ASN A 380 22.58 3.39 10.14
CA ASN A 380 23.09 2.71 8.96
C ASN A 380 23.23 1.20 9.20
N GLY A 381 23.68 0.43 8.21
CA GLY A 381 23.83 -1.02 8.28
C GLY A 381 24.81 -1.51 9.36
N ALA A 382 25.77 -0.69 9.78
CA ALA A 382 26.76 -1.00 10.82
C ALA A 382 26.31 -0.60 12.24
N SER A 383 25.16 0.08 12.38
CA SER A 383 24.67 0.56 13.67
C SER A 383 24.52 -0.57 14.69
N SER A 384 25.01 -0.33 15.92
CA SER A 384 24.94 -1.30 17.01
C SER A 384 23.50 -1.55 17.47
N LEU A 385 23.24 -2.73 18.07
CA LEU A 385 21.91 -3.05 18.60
C LEU A 385 21.45 -2.03 19.63
N ASN A 386 22.35 -1.59 20.56
CA ASN A 386 22.01 -0.59 21.57
C ASN A 386 21.53 0.73 20.95
N ARG A 387 22.13 1.13 19.85
CA ARG A 387 21.72 2.33 19.11
C ARG A 387 20.36 2.15 18.44
N LEU A 388 20.10 0.98 17.84
CA LEU A 388 18.83 0.65 17.18
C LEU A 388 17.65 0.61 18.16
N VAL A 389 17.88 0.30 19.43
CA VAL A 389 16.85 0.21 20.47
C VAL A 389 17.03 1.23 21.59
N SER A 390 17.75 2.34 21.34
CA SER A 390 17.90 3.40 22.33
C SER A 390 16.53 4.02 22.71
N ASP A 391 16.39 4.54 23.92
CA ASP A 391 15.11 5.10 24.38
C ASP A 391 14.71 6.34 23.58
N GLU A 392 15.71 7.11 23.15
CA GLU A 392 15.53 8.29 22.30
C GLU A 392 14.96 7.89 20.94
N ARG A 393 15.54 6.87 20.28
CA ARG A 393 15.01 6.37 19.00
C ARG A 393 13.62 5.78 19.15
N VAL A 394 13.35 5.02 20.21
CA VAL A 394 12.02 4.47 20.49
C VAL A 394 10.99 5.59 20.67
N ASN A 395 11.32 6.64 21.42
CA ASN A 395 10.46 7.81 21.56
C ASN A 395 10.22 8.51 20.22
N TYR A 396 11.27 8.65 19.40
CA TYR A 396 11.17 9.24 18.08
C TYR A 396 10.25 8.41 17.16
N ILE A 397 10.39 7.07 17.15
CA ILE A 397 9.49 6.18 16.41
C ILE A 397 8.04 6.39 16.84
N LEU A 398 7.76 6.41 18.15
CA LEU A 398 6.41 6.66 18.67
C LEU A 398 5.87 8.02 18.24
N GLN A 399 6.70 9.06 18.31
CA GLN A 399 6.32 10.40 17.86
C GLN A 399 5.96 10.43 16.37
N GLN A 400 6.78 9.81 15.51
CA GLN A 400 6.50 9.77 14.07
C GLN A 400 5.26 8.93 13.75
N THR A 401 5.09 7.77 14.41
CA THR A 401 3.91 6.92 14.20
C THR A 401 2.62 7.56 14.66
N ASP A 402 2.67 8.37 15.72
CA ASP A 402 1.51 9.17 16.18
C ASP A 402 1.24 10.36 15.26
N TYR A 403 2.29 11.05 14.81
CA TYR A 403 2.18 12.21 13.92
C TYR A 403 1.54 11.86 12.57
N TYR A 404 2.03 10.81 11.89
CA TYR A 404 1.48 10.37 10.60
C TYR A 404 0.18 9.58 10.75
N GLY A 405 -0.10 9.03 11.93
CA GLY A 405 -1.36 8.40 12.27
C GLY A 405 -1.69 7.15 11.45
N TYR A 406 -2.97 6.80 11.42
CA TYR A 406 -3.51 5.64 10.72
C TYR A 406 -4.99 5.87 10.38
N SER A 407 -5.53 5.17 9.41
CA SER A 407 -6.95 5.20 9.08
C SER A 407 -7.76 4.32 10.04
N GLY A 408 -8.95 4.77 10.42
CA GLY A 408 -9.88 4.05 11.27
C GLY A 408 -9.68 4.30 12.77
N ARG A 409 -10.46 3.58 13.59
CA ARG A 409 -10.56 3.84 15.05
C ARG A 409 -9.53 3.09 15.90
N ILE A 410 -9.06 1.95 15.40
CA ILE A 410 -8.15 1.05 16.14
C ILE A 410 -6.87 0.88 15.32
N LEU A 411 -5.74 1.07 15.98
CA LEU A 411 -4.44 0.85 15.38
C LEU A 411 -4.14 -0.65 15.27
N HIS A 412 -3.90 -1.10 14.04
CA HIS A 412 -3.41 -2.42 13.70
C HIS A 412 -2.09 -2.28 12.94
N GLY A 413 -0.99 -2.18 13.67
CA GLY A 413 0.32 -1.84 13.14
C GLY A 413 1.21 -3.05 12.88
N LEU A 414 2.07 -2.93 11.87
CA LEU A 414 3.13 -3.89 11.56
C LEU A 414 4.46 -3.16 11.47
N ILE A 415 5.46 -3.57 12.26
CA ILE A 415 6.81 -2.99 12.25
C ILE A 415 7.80 -4.03 11.70
N PHE A 416 8.58 -3.65 10.70
CA PHE A 416 9.66 -4.46 10.14
C PHE A 416 11.02 -3.99 10.66
N CYS A 417 11.73 -4.87 11.34
CA CYS A 417 13.07 -4.66 11.88
C CYS A 417 14.14 -5.42 11.10
N SER A 418 15.39 -5.03 11.31
CA SER A 418 16.55 -5.70 10.69
C SER A 418 17.00 -6.96 11.45
N ARG A 419 16.79 -7.03 12.77
CA ARG A 419 17.32 -8.09 13.65
C ARG A 419 16.26 -8.61 14.62
N LYS A 420 16.29 -9.93 14.90
CA LYS A 420 15.35 -10.56 15.83
C LYS A 420 15.41 -9.94 17.24
N LYS A 421 16.64 -9.73 17.79
CA LYS A 421 16.83 -9.09 19.10
C LYS A 421 16.31 -7.65 19.12
N GLU A 422 16.45 -6.91 18.02
CA GLU A 422 15.88 -5.56 17.88
C GLU A 422 14.35 -5.61 18.04
N ALA A 423 13.68 -6.54 17.33
CA ALA A 423 12.24 -6.71 17.42
C ALA A 423 11.76 -7.07 18.84
N GLU A 424 12.46 -7.98 19.53
CA GLU A 424 12.15 -8.39 20.89
C GLU A 424 12.25 -7.22 21.88
N ILE A 425 13.39 -6.49 21.89
CA ILE A 425 13.62 -5.36 22.80
C ILE A 425 12.67 -4.21 22.48
N LEU A 426 12.43 -3.94 21.18
CA LEU A 426 11.50 -2.88 20.77
C LEU A 426 10.08 -3.20 21.25
N ALA A 427 9.61 -4.46 21.14
CA ALA A 427 8.30 -4.86 21.65
C ALA A 427 8.14 -4.63 23.15
N GLU A 428 9.17 -4.96 23.94
CA GLU A 428 9.18 -4.71 25.38
C GLU A 428 9.13 -3.21 25.70
N LYS A 429 9.97 -2.41 25.02
CA LYS A 429 10.04 -0.97 25.26
C LYS A 429 8.75 -0.25 24.84
N LEU A 430 8.16 -0.60 23.71
CA LEU A 430 6.87 -0.05 23.29
C LEU A 430 5.76 -0.42 24.27
N THR A 431 5.74 -1.68 24.74
CA THR A 431 4.74 -2.11 25.73
C THR A 431 4.87 -1.35 27.06
N LYS A 432 6.09 -1.08 27.53
CA LYS A 432 6.33 -0.25 28.71
C LYS A 432 5.88 1.22 28.57
N LYS A 433 5.68 1.68 27.32
CA LYS A 433 5.22 3.04 26.97
C LYS A 433 3.74 3.05 26.52
N ASP A 434 2.90 2.20 27.09
CA ASP A 434 1.46 2.09 26.81
C ASP A 434 1.13 1.78 25.33
N CYS A 435 2.07 1.14 24.62
CA CYS A 435 1.91 0.68 23.27
C CYS A 435 2.10 -0.85 23.19
N PRO A 436 1.09 -1.65 23.63
CA PRO A 436 1.20 -3.11 23.67
C PRO A 436 1.62 -3.69 22.32
N SER A 437 2.76 -4.38 22.30
CA SER A 437 3.40 -4.88 21.07
C SER A 437 3.92 -6.29 21.28
N LEU A 438 4.00 -7.07 20.19
CA LEU A 438 4.53 -8.44 20.21
C LEU A 438 5.56 -8.63 19.11
N ALA A 439 6.72 -9.20 19.48
CA ALA A 439 7.71 -9.64 18.52
C ALA A 439 7.37 -11.03 17.97
N ILE A 440 7.55 -11.21 16.67
CA ILE A 440 7.33 -12.48 15.95
C ILE A 440 8.50 -12.73 15.01
N SER A 441 8.99 -13.97 15.04
CA SER A 441 10.13 -14.41 14.23
C SER A 441 9.82 -15.64 13.38
N GLY A 442 10.65 -15.93 12.39
CA GLY A 442 10.53 -17.12 11.53
C GLY A 442 10.66 -18.43 12.30
N THR A 443 11.30 -18.43 13.47
CA THR A 443 11.47 -19.61 14.35
C THR A 443 10.25 -19.88 15.24
N ASP A 444 9.28 -18.95 15.32
CA ASP A 444 8.07 -19.15 16.12
C ASP A 444 7.12 -20.15 15.45
N SER A 445 6.44 -20.96 16.27
CA SER A 445 5.44 -21.91 15.78
C SER A 445 4.29 -21.22 15.07
N ILE A 446 3.64 -21.93 14.16
CA ILE A 446 2.47 -21.46 13.42
C ILE A 446 1.37 -21.00 14.39
N SER A 447 1.07 -21.81 15.41
CA SER A 447 0.07 -21.50 16.45
C SER A 447 0.39 -20.20 17.20
N LYS A 448 1.66 -19.93 17.52
CA LYS A 448 2.07 -18.67 18.19
C LYS A 448 1.81 -17.47 17.27
N ARG A 449 2.16 -17.58 15.99
CA ARG A 449 1.93 -16.52 14.99
C ARG A 449 0.44 -16.22 14.80
N GLU A 450 -0.40 -17.26 14.68
CA GLU A 450 -1.86 -17.09 14.55
C GLU A 450 -2.49 -16.46 15.79
N LYS A 451 -2.06 -16.87 16.99
CA LYS A 451 -2.51 -16.24 18.25
C LYS A 451 -2.15 -14.75 18.30
N ALA A 452 -0.95 -14.39 17.85
CA ALA A 452 -0.52 -12.99 17.82
C ALA A 452 -1.34 -12.17 16.81
N VAL A 453 -1.61 -12.70 15.63
CA VAL A 453 -2.48 -12.06 14.63
C VAL A 453 -3.90 -11.86 15.19
N LYS A 454 -4.49 -12.87 15.82
CA LYS A 454 -5.81 -12.74 16.46
C LYS A 454 -5.84 -11.69 17.57
N ARG A 455 -4.74 -11.52 18.32
CA ARG A 455 -4.64 -10.45 19.34
C ARG A 455 -4.55 -9.06 18.70
N LEU A 456 -3.86 -8.93 17.56
CA LEU A 456 -3.84 -7.68 16.79
C LEU A 456 -5.24 -7.36 16.24
N GLU A 457 -5.89 -8.32 15.58
CA GLU A 457 -7.26 -8.16 15.03
C GLU A 457 -8.29 -7.74 16.08
N LYS A 458 -8.13 -8.20 17.33
CA LYS A 458 -8.98 -7.82 18.46
C LYS A 458 -8.57 -6.50 19.14
N GLY A 459 -7.54 -5.80 18.65
CA GLY A 459 -7.03 -4.59 19.27
C GLY A 459 -6.34 -4.79 20.63
N GLN A 460 -6.03 -6.04 21.03
CA GLN A 460 -5.34 -6.35 22.30
C GLN A 460 -3.85 -6.00 22.24
N VAL A 461 -3.28 -5.88 21.06
CA VAL A 461 -1.95 -5.35 20.79
C VAL A 461 -2.04 -4.35 19.65
N LYS A 462 -1.20 -3.31 19.70
CA LYS A 462 -1.15 -2.25 18.69
C LYS A 462 -0.21 -2.60 17.54
N TYR A 463 0.91 -3.27 17.82
CA TYR A 463 1.90 -3.65 16.81
C TYR A 463 2.32 -5.11 16.90
N LEU A 464 2.48 -5.72 15.72
CA LEU A 464 3.32 -6.89 15.55
C LEU A 464 4.66 -6.44 14.97
N ILE A 465 5.78 -6.84 15.61
CA ILE A 465 7.14 -6.46 15.22
C ILE A 465 7.84 -7.69 14.68
N THR A 466 8.39 -7.62 13.49
CA THR A 466 8.87 -8.81 12.79
C THR A 466 10.14 -8.58 11.99
N VAL A 467 10.86 -9.69 11.75
CA VAL A 467 11.97 -9.77 10.82
C VAL A 467 11.65 -10.88 9.82
N ASP A 468 11.47 -10.54 8.56
CA ASP A 468 11.26 -11.43 7.40
C ASP A 468 10.09 -12.44 7.47
N VAL A 469 9.28 -12.42 8.53
CA VAL A 469 8.23 -13.45 8.74
C VAL A 469 7.00 -13.23 7.88
N PHE A 470 6.62 -11.98 7.66
CA PHE A 470 5.41 -11.61 6.93
C PHE A 470 5.68 -11.20 5.47
N ASN A 471 6.85 -11.56 4.93
CA ASN A 471 7.14 -11.33 3.51
C ASN A 471 6.21 -12.16 2.61
N GLU A 472 5.80 -13.38 3.06
CA GLU A 472 4.88 -14.26 2.33
C GLU A 472 3.90 -14.99 3.27
N GLY A 473 2.70 -15.30 2.78
CA GLY A 473 1.79 -16.30 3.37
C GLY A 473 0.92 -15.88 4.55
N VAL A 474 1.11 -14.73 5.18
CA VAL A 474 0.22 -14.23 6.23
C VAL A 474 -0.60 -13.06 5.70
N ASP A 475 -1.91 -13.17 5.83
CA ASP A 475 -2.86 -12.18 5.38
C ASP A 475 -3.56 -11.55 6.59
N ILE A 476 -3.34 -10.26 6.78
CA ILE A 476 -3.90 -9.48 7.89
C ILE A 476 -4.57 -8.22 7.31
N PRO A 477 -5.81 -8.32 6.79
CA PRO A 477 -6.46 -7.21 6.08
C PRO A 477 -6.67 -5.95 6.94
N CYS A 478 -6.79 -6.11 8.26
CA CYS A 478 -7.02 -4.99 9.18
C CYS A 478 -5.80 -4.07 9.36
N ILE A 479 -4.59 -4.44 8.90
CA ILE A 479 -3.39 -3.59 9.02
C ILE A 479 -3.67 -2.24 8.37
N ASN A 480 -3.53 -1.17 9.17
CA ASN A 480 -3.73 0.22 8.77
C ASN A 480 -2.49 1.10 8.94
N GLN A 481 -1.42 0.57 9.55
CA GLN A 481 -0.11 1.24 9.61
C GLN A 481 1.03 0.23 9.43
N ILE A 482 2.00 0.55 8.58
CA ILE A 482 3.25 -0.19 8.40
C ILE A 482 4.42 0.74 8.72
N VAL A 483 5.37 0.25 9.51
CA VAL A 483 6.59 0.96 9.88
C VAL A 483 7.79 0.16 9.42
N LEU A 484 8.67 0.77 8.65
CA LEU A 484 9.89 0.15 8.14
C LEU A 484 11.10 0.75 8.88
N LEU A 485 11.75 -0.06 9.72
CA LEU A 485 12.94 0.30 10.50
C LEU A 485 14.19 -0.40 9.95
N ARG A 486 14.16 -0.79 8.70
CA ARG A 486 15.23 -1.56 8.07
C ARG A 486 15.55 -1.06 6.68
N ASN A 487 16.78 -1.30 6.24
CA ASN A 487 17.19 -1.06 4.87
C ASN A 487 16.37 -1.90 3.87
N THR A 488 15.88 -1.28 2.82
CA THR A 488 15.24 -1.95 1.67
C THR A 488 16.30 -2.68 0.85
N GLN A 489 16.29 -4.01 0.89
CA GLN A 489 17.27 -4.84 0.15
C GLN A 489 16.81 -5.20 -1.26
N SER A 490 15.50 -5.17 -1.50
CA SER A 490 14.88 -5.54 -2.78
C SER A 490 13.56 -4.81 -2.94
N SER A 491 13.33 -4.25 -4.13
CA SER A 491 12.04 -3.66 -4.50
C SER A 491 10.89 -4.67 -4.42
N ILE A 492 11.15 -5.93 -4.75
CA ILE A 492 10.15 -7.01 -4.66
C ILE A 492 9.72 -7.24 -3.21
N VAL A 493 10.69 -7.37 -2.29
CA VAL A 493 10.41 -7.57 -0.85
C VAL A 493 9.65 -6.37 -0.28
N PHE A 494 10.03 -5.15 -0.66
CA PHE A 494 9.35 -3.93 -0.25
C PHE A 494 7.87 -3.94 -0.69
N VAL A 495 7.61 -4.21 -1.98
CA VAL A 495 6.24 -4.28 -2.53
C VAL A 495 5.43 -5.41 -1.86
N GLN A 496 6.05 -6.55 -1.55
CA GLN A 496 5.38 -7.64 -0.83
C GLN A 496 4.99 -7.26 0.60
N GLN A 497 5.84 -6.50 1.30
CA GLN A 497 5.55 -5.98 2.64
C GLN A 497 4.43 -4.95 2.61
N LEU A 498 4.50 -4.00 1.69
CA LEU A 498 3.45 -3.03 1.44
C LEU A 498 2.10 -3.72 1.14
N GLY A 499 2.12 -4.74 0.28
CA GLY A 499 0.95 -5.51 -0.12
C GLY A 499 0.18 -6.18 1.03
N ARG A 500 0.79 -6.36 2.21
CA ARG A 500 0.09 -6.91 3.38
C ARG A 500 -1.00 -5.99 3.91
N GLY A 501 -0.79 -4.68 3.81
CA GLY A 501 -1.76 -3.67 4.23
C GLY A 501 -2.64 -3.12 3.12
N LEU A 502 -2.47 -3.57 1.86
CA LEU A 502 -3.23 -2.99 0.73
C LEU A 502 -4.60 -3.65 0.50
N ARG A 503 -5.01 -4.59 1.33
CA ARG A 503 -6.37 -5.12 1.24
C ARG A 503 -7.39 -4.14 1.77
N LYS A 504 -8.50 -3.99 1.07
CA LYS A 504 -9.66 -3.26 1.58
C LYS A 504 -10.23 -3.97 2.80
N TYR A 505 -10.54 -3.19 3.83
CA TYR A 505 -11.11 -3.68 5.09
C TYR A 505 -12.11 -2.66 5.64
N LYS A 506 -13.20 -3.13 6.24
CA LYS A 506 -14.24 -2.24 6.80
C LYS A 506 -13.64 -1.30 7.85
N GLY A 507 -13.82 0.00 7.68
CA GLY A 507 -13.28 1.04 8.58
C GLY A 507 -11.80 1.35 8.36
N LYS A 508 -11.25 0.97 7.20
CA LYS A 508 -9.91 1.36 6.73
C LYS A 508 -10.02 1.99 5.35
N ASP A 509 -9.78 3.30 5.27
CA ASP A 509 -9.85 4.07 4.03
C ASP A 509 -8.51 4.06 3.29
N TYR A 510 -7.40 4.07 4.04
CA TYR A 510 -6.04 3.99 3.49
C TYR A 510 -5.09 3.25 4.45
N LEU A 511 -3.93 2.86 3.93
CA LEU A 511 -2.79 2.33 4.69
C LEU A 511 -1.76 3.44 4.88
N THR A 512 -1.35 3.72 6.10
CA THR A 512 -0.18 4.56 6.38
C THR A 512 1.09 3.72 6.33
N VAL A 513 2.09 4.17 5.57
CA VAL A 513 3.43 3.56 5.53
C VAL A 513 4.46 4.60 5.94
N ILE A 514 5.19 4.32 7.01
CA ILE A 514 6.24 5.19 7.53
C ILE A 514 7.57 4.46 7.37
N ASP A 515 8.43 4.98 6.51
CA ASP A 515 9.73 4.40 6.21
C ASP A 515 10.85 5.28 6.78
N PHE A 516 11.58 4.74 7.76
CA PHE A 516 12.67 5.41 8.40
C PHE A 516 13.95 5.27 7.55
N VAL A 517 14.19 6.29 6.73
CA VAL A 517 15.29 6.34 5.77
C VAL A 517 16.59 6.69 6.51
N GLY A 518 17.44 5.69 6.69
CA GLY A 518 18.80 5.87 7.22
C GLY A 518 19.84 6.18 6.14
N ASP A 519 21.11 6.14 6.51
CA ASP A 519 22.22 6.27 5.55
C ASP A 519 22.58 4.90 4.94
N TYR A 520 21.83 4.50 3.91
CA TYR A 520 21.97 3.22 3.24
C TYR A 520 22.23 3.39 1.74
N ASP A 521 23.14 2.60 1.18
CA ASP A 521 23.48 2.62 -0.26
C ASP A 521 22.29 2.23 -1.16
N ASN A 522 21.31 1.50 -0.63
CA ASN A 522 20.19 0.94 -1.39
C ASN A 522 18.91 1.79 -1.34
N ASN A 523 18.95 2.98 -0.75
CA ASN A 523 17.77 3.85 -0.65
C ASN A 523 17.12 4.16 -2.02
N TYR A 524 17.91 4.12 -3.11
CA TYR A 524 17.40 4.29 -4.47
C TYR A 524 16.37 3.21 -4.89
N LEU A 525 16.32 2.06 -4.18
CA LEU A 525 15.32 1.01 -4.45
C LEU A 525 13.91 1.42 -4.01
N ILE A 526 13.78 2.36 -3.07
CA ILE A 526 12.49 2.84 -2.57
C ILE A 526 11.67 3.49 -3.69
N PRO A 527 12.17 4.55 -4.38
CA PRO A 527 11.43 5.14 -5.49
C PRO A 527 11.21 4.16 -6.65
N VAL A 528 12.20 3.32 -6.97
CA VAL A 528 12.05 2.28 -8.00
C VAL A 528 10.89 1.32 -7.67
N ALA A 529 10.79 0.88 -6.41
CA ALA A 529 9.73 -0.01 -5.95
C ALA A 529 8.35 0.66 -5.98
N LEU A 530 8.26 1.91 -5.54
CA LEU A 530 7.01 2.67 -5.46
C LEU A 530 6.50 3.09 -6.85
N THR A 531 7.39 3.49 -7.75
CA THR A 531 7.01 3.96 -9.10
C THR A 531 6.98 2.87 -10.16
N GLY A 532 7.53 1.67 -9.86
CA GLY A 532 7.70 0.60 -10.84
C GLY A 532 8.68 0.96 -11.97
N ASP A 533 9.60 1.90 -11.73
CA ASP A 533 10.54 2.37 -12.74
C ASP A 533 11.59 1.31 -13.09
N LYS A 534 11.61 0.89 -14.33
CA LYS A 534 12.59 -0.04 -14.91
C LYS A 534 13.54 0.64 -15.90
N SER A 535 13.53 1.97 -15.97
CA SER A 535 14.32 2.73 -16.95
C SER A 535 15.82 2.61 -16.71
N HIS A 536 16.24 2.33 -15.48
CA HIS A 536 17.63 2.41 -15.04
C HIS A 536 18.28 3.79 -15.28
N ASN A 537 17.45 4.82 -15.48
CA ASN A 537 17.86 6.20 -15.69
C ASN A 537 17.79 6.98 -14.38
N ARG A 538 18.93 7.48 -13.91
CA ARG A 538 19.03 8.23 -12.65
C ARG A 538 18.17 9.49 -12.65
N ASP A 539 18.12 10.19 -13.77
CA ASP A 539 17.38 11.44 -13.89
C ASP A 539 15.87 11.17 -13.90
N ARG A 540 15.40 10.15 -14.61
CA ARG A 540 14.00 9.72 -14.55
C ARG A 540 13.55 9.29 -13.14
N VAL A 541 14.42 8.57 -12.40
CA VAL A 541 14.12 8.19 -11.02
C VAL A 541 14.01 9.43 -10.12
N ARG A 542 14.86 10.45 -10.33
CA ARG A 542 14.76 11.73 -9.61
C ARG A 542 13.52 12.51 -9.99
N ASP A 543 13.25 12.67 -11.29
CA ASP A 543 12.07 13.36 -11.79
C ASP A 543 10.77 12.77 -11.22
N LYS A 544 10.68 11.44 -11.17
CA LYS A 544 9.53 10.74 -10.57
C LYS A 544 9.43 10.97 -9.07
N LEU A 545 10.54 11.12 -8.35
CA LEU A 545 10.53 11.50 -6.94
C LEU A 545 10.05 12.93 -6.74
N ASP A 546 10.48 13.85 -7.61
CA ASP A 546 10.14 15.27 -7.54
C ASP A 546 8.68 15.53 -7.91
N LEU A 547 8.11 14.74 -8.81
CA LEU A 547 6.71 14.83 -9.23
C LEU A 547 5.74 14.25 -8.19
N GLU A 548 6.23 13.64 -7.10
CA GLU A 548 5.41 12.98 -6.07
C GLU A 548 4.33 12.10 -6.72
N PRO A 549 4.68 10.89 -7.19
CA PRO A 549 3.78 10.06 -7.97
C PRO A 549 2.52 9.72 -7.18
N ILE A 550 1.37 9.82 -7.85
CA ILE A 550 0.06 9.50 -7.32
C ILE A 550 -0.46 8.30 -8.12
N TYR A 551 -0.89 7.26 -7.42
CA TYR A 551 -1.53 6.08 -8.00
C TYR A 551 -2.93 5.94 -7.39
N GLY A 552 -3.96 6.20 -8.18
CA GLY A 552 -5.31 6.37 -7.67
C GLY A 552 -5.36 7.52 -6.66
N VAL A 553 -5.73 7.24 -5.42
CA VAL A 553 -5.68 8.20 -4.29
C VAL A 553 -4.49 7.95 -3.35
N SER A 554 -3.51 7.14 -3.76
CA SER A 554 -2.29 6.90 -2.98
C SER A 554 -1.30 8.05 -3.11
N LEU A 555 -0.58 8.34 -2.03
CA LEU A 555 0.37 9.45 -1.94
C LEU A 555 1.75 8.95 -1.55
N ILE A 556 2.79 9.58 -2.10
CA ILE A 556 4.19 9.28 -1.78
C ILE A 556 4.88 10.60 -1.43
N ASN A 557 5.29 10.73 -0.17
CA ASN A 557 5.92 11.95 0.35
C ASN A 557 7.25 11.60 1.04
N PHE A 558 8.21 12.51 0.96
CA PHE A 558 9.50 12.40 1.64
C PHE A 558 9.82 13.69 2.38
N THR A 559 10.39 13.60 3.59
CA THR A 559 11.04 14.76 4.21
C THR A 559 12.27 15.16 3.41
N ASN A 560 12.69 16.41 3.53
CA ASN A 560 13.85 16.93 2.79
C ASN A 560 15.11 16.10 3.09
N VAL A 561 15.36 15.75 4.35
CA VAL A 561 16.51 14.95 4.75
C VAL A 561 16.45 13.55 4.16
N ALA A 562 15.27 12.88 4.20
CA ALA A 562 15.09 11.56 3.59
C ALA A 562 15.31 11.63 2.06
N LYS A 563 14.83 12.68 1.39
CA LYS A 563 15.01 12.90 -0.04
C LYS A 563 16.48 13.09 -0.41
N GLU A 564 17.24 13.85 0.38
CA GLU A 564 18.68 13.99 0.21
C GLU A 564 19.43 12.66 0.34
N GLN A 565 19.09 11.81 1.31
CA GLN A 565 19.68 10.48 1.45
C GLN A 565 19.37 9.59 0.24
N ILE A 566 18.16 9.64 -0.26
CA ILE A 566 17.78 8.92 -1.48
C ILE A 566 18.57 9.43 -2.68
N TYR A 567 18.71 10.75 -2.86
CA TYR A 567 19.52 11.33 -3.95
C TYR A 567 20.99 10.95 -3.85
N LYS A 568 21.57 10.99 -2.64
CA LYS A 568 22.92 10.51 -2.39
C LYS A 568 23.06 9.05 -2.84
N SER A 569 22.13 8.19 -2.46
CA SER A 569 22.10 6.79 -2.88
C SER A 569 21.95 6.63 -4.40
N ILE A 570 21.07 7.38 -5.08
CA ILE A 570 20.94 7.38 -6.54
C ILE A 570 22.26 7.74 -7.22
N ASN A 571 22.98 8.77 -6.71
CA ASN A 571 24.25 9.22 -7.26
C ASN A 571 25.34 8.15 -7.20
N HIS A 572 25.39 7.41 -6.07
CA HIS A 572 26.38 6.34 -5.87
C HIS A 572 25.90 4.97 -6.41
N SER A 573 24.64 4.87 -6.84
CA SER A 573 24.07 3.61 -7.31
C SER A 573 24.65 3.15 -8.64
N ASN A 574 24.69 1.83 -8.83
CA ASN A 574 25.02 1.19 -10.09
C ASN A 574 23.77 0.93 -10.97
N LEU A 575 22.82 1.89 -11.00
CA LEU A 575 21.57 1.75 -11.76
C LEU A 575 21.82 1.46 -13.25
N THR A 576 22.74 2.19 -13.86
CA THR A 576 23.08 2.08 -15.29
C THR A 576 24.09 0.96 -15.60
N LEU A 577 24.28 -0.01 -14.67
CA LEU A 577 25.23 -1.10 -14.89
C LEU A 577 24.75 -2.01 -16.03
N LYS A 578 25.62 -2.30 -16.99
CA LYS A 578 25.31 -3.21 -18.13
C LYS A 578 24.65 -4.51 -17.69
N ARG A 579 25.07 -5.06 -16.53
CA ARG A 579 24.47 -6.30 -16.00
C ARG A 579 22.99 -6.13 -15.68
N LYS A 580 22.57 -5.04 -15.04
CA LYS A 580 21.16 -4.79 -14.70
C LYS A 580 20.29 -4.58 -15.94
N LEU A 581 20.78 -3.77 -16.89
CA LEU A 581 20.10 -3.59 -18.17
C LEU A 581 19.93 -4.93 -18.92
N ARG A 582 20.97 -5.79 -18.88
CA ARG A 582 20.91 -7.11 -19.47
C ARG A 582 19.92 -8.04 -18.76
N GLU A 583 19.85 -7.96 -17.45
CA GLU A 583 18.88 -8.72 -16.63
C GLU A 583 17.44 -8.33 -17.02
N GLU A 584 17.12 -7.03 -17.09
CA GLU A 584 15.78 -6.56 -17.48
C GLU A 584 15.44 -6.94 -18.93
N TYR A 585 16.35 -6.70 -19.87
CA TYR A 585 16.16 -7.14 -21.26
C TYR A 585 15.93 -8.65 -21.35
N THR A 586 16.67 -9.44 -20.58
CA THR A 586 16.53 -10.90 -20.54
C THR A 586 15.17 -11.31 -19.96
N ASN A 587 14.66 -10.61 -18.95
CA ASN A 587 13.35 -10.85 -18.36
C ASN A 587 12.25 -10.59 -19.41
N GLU A 588 12.34 -9.48 -20.14
CA GLU A 588 11.36 -9.18 -21.19
C GLU A 588 11.47 -10.16 -22.37
N LYS A 589 12.69 -10.55 -22.78
CA LYS A 589 12.88 -11.61 -23.78
C LYS A 589 12.25 -12.93 -23.35
N ARG A 590 12.34 -13.27 -22.06
CA ARG A 590 11.69 -14.46 -21.49
C ARG A 590 10.18 -14.34 -21.49
N LYS A 591 9.64 -13.15 -21.15
CA LYS A 591 8.20 -12.86 -21.13
C LYS A 591 7.59 -13.01 -22.52
N PHE A 592 8.22 -12.45 -23.55
CA PHE A 592 7.71 -12.49 -24.93
C PHE A 592 8.07 -13.77 -25.69
N GLY A 593 9.01 -14.59 -25.21
CA GLY A 593 9.50 -15.78 -25.91
C GLY A 593 10.23 -15.47 -27.23
N ARG A 594 10.49 -14.22 -27.53
CA ARG A 594 11.18 -13.70 -28.71
C ARG A 594 12.08 -12.53 -28.33
N ILE A 595 12.88 -12.06 -29.26
CA ILE A 595 13.61 -10.79 -29.10
C ILE A 595 12.56 -9.68 -28.96
N PRO A 596 12.56 -8.91 -27.85
CA PRO A 596 11.63 -7.80 -27.68
C PRO A 596 11.87 -6.73 -28.74
N LEU A 597 10.83 -6.10 -29.23
CA LEU A 597 10.93 -4.91 -30.06
C LEU A 597 11.17 -3.69 -29.15
N MET A 598 11.69 -2.58 -29.71
CA MET A 598 11.85 -1.34 -28.94
C MET A 598 10.55 -0.88 -28.31
N TYR A 599 9.43 -1.03 -29.01
CA TYR A 599 8.10 -0.73 -28.50
C TYR A 599 7.73 -1.59 -27.28
N ASP A 600 8.07 -2.89 -27.28
CA ASP A 600 7.84 -3.77 -26.14
C ASP A 600 8.60 -3.29 -24.91
N LEU A 601 9.88 -2.90 -25.08
CA LEU A 601 10.73 -2.41 -24.01
C LEU A 601 10.23 -1.06 -23.46
N GLN A 602 9.82 -0.13 -24.34
CA GLN A 602 9.26 1.16 -23.93
C GLN A 602 7.96 1.00 -23.13
N LYS A 603 7.09 0.07 -23.55
CA LYS A 603 5.85 -0.25 -22.84
C LYS A 603 6.11 -0.74 -21.41
N GLU A 604 7.20 -1.46 -21.19
CA GLU A 604 7.65 -1.94 -19.88
C GLU A 604 8.54 -0.92 -19.15
N SER A 605 8.57 0.34 -19.60
CA SER A 605 9.33 1.44 -19.00
C SER A 605 10.86 1.27 -19.03
N ILE A 606 11.38 0.42 -19.92
CA ILE A 606 12.83 0.26 -20.15
C ILE A 606 13.31 1.33 -21.11
N ASP A 607 14.41 1.99 -20.77
CA ASP A 607 14.95 3.09 -21.58
C ASP A 607 15.83 2.54 -22.72
N CYS A 608 15.31 2.59 -23.94
CA CYS A 608 16.02 2.13 -25.12
C CYS A 608 17.24 2.99 -25.47
N GLU A 609 17.27 4.28 -25.10
CA GLU A 609 18.40 5.19 -25.34
C GLU A 609 19.60 4.76 -24.49
N ILE A 610 19.40 4.41 -23.23
CA ILE A 610 20.45 3.89 -22.36
C ILE A 610 21.00 2.56 -22.88
N ILE A 611 20.12 1.67 -23.42
CA ILE A 611 20.59 0.44 -24.06
C ILE A 611 21.49 0.77 -25.25
N ALA A 612 21.06 1.65 -26.14
CA ALA A 612 21.83 2.05 -27.31
C ALA A 612 23.17 2.69 -26.93
N GLU A 613 23.17 3.58 -25.94
CA GLU A 613 24.40 4.22 -25.42
C GLU A 613 25.40 3.20 -24.87
N LYS A 614 24.93 2.24 -24.05
CA LYS A 614 25.83 1.28 -23.37
C LYS A 614 26.30 0.13 -24.26
N TYR A 615 25.51 -0.28 -25.24
CA TYR A 615 25.83 -1.41 -26.13
C TYR A 615 26.14 -1.00 -27.57
N LYS A 616 25.97 0.27 -27.93
CA LYS A 616 26.18 0.84 -29.28
C LYS A 616 25.28 0.27 -30.39
N ASN A 617 24.46 -0.72 -30.09
CA ASN A 617 23.42 -1.26 -30.94
C ASN A 617 22.35 -1.92 -30.09
N TYR A 618 21.22 -2.23 -30.73
CA TYR A 618 20.08 -2.85 -30.06
C TYR A 618 20.16 -4.39 -30.04
N SER A 619 20.88 -5.00 -30.97
CA SER A 619 20.99 -6.45 -31.19
C SER A 619 22.10 -7.11 -30.36
#